data_b02a8724e7083ab77017965ede0a2178
#
_entry.id   b02a8724e7083ab77017965ede0a2178
#
_cell.length_a   1.000
_cell.length_b   1.000
_cell.length_c   1.000
_cell.angle_alpha   90.00
_cell.angle_beta   90.00
_cell.angle_gamma   90.00
#
_symmetry.space_group_name_H-M   'P 1'
#
loop_
_entity.id
_entity.type
_entity.pdbx_description
1 polymer ?
#
loop_
_entity_poly.entity_id
_entity_poly.type
_entity_poly.pdbx_seq_one_letter_code
_entity_poly.pdbx_strand_id
1 'polypeptide(L)'
;MTTYALLHTIFFFFVYAFLGWCVEVAYAAITTRELVNRGFLNGPICPIYGCGMTVMIAVLGRFTMPSSDMAWYQNVLVAFFGGMVITTLVELVGGYILYKMFHTRWWDYSMYRFNLGGFICPRFSLLWGLGSVLLMVVVHPLLSKPSAAIPTLVLIWLDVIFGGLFLADLIVSAIQAVGFSKQLARIDELRKAMRTTSDALTEVIGTSACLLYTS
;
A
#
# COMPACT_ATOMS: atom_id res chain seq x y z
N MET A 1 -4.67 17.31 -21.30
CA MET A 1 -5.72 16.63 -20.54
C MET A 1 -6.88 17.60 -20.36
N THR A 2 -8.09 17.26 -20.77
CA THR A 2 -9.24 18.13 -20.57
C THR A 2 -9.61 18.15 -19.07
N THR A 3 -10.19 19.26 -18.57
CA THR A 3 -10.65 19.38 -17.16
C THR A 3 -11.53 18.21 -16.77
N TYR A 4 -12.40 17.75 -17.65
CA TYR A 4 -13.25 16.58 -17.46
C TYR A 4 -12.45 15.29 -17.22
N ALA A 5 -11.41 15.04 -18.01
CA ALA A 5 -10.56 13.87 -17.83
C ALA A 5 -9.79 13.89 -16.48
N LEU A 6 -9.38 15.09 -16.04
CA LEU A 6 -8.74 15.25 -14.74
C LEU A 6 -9.67 14.91 -13.58
N LEU A 7 -10.90 15.43 -13.59
CA LEU A 7 -11.93 15.14 -12.58
C LEU A 7 -12.21 13.63 -12.50
N HIS A 8 -12.44 12.98 -13.64
CA HIS A 8 -12.63 11.52 -13.64
C HIS A 8 -11.41 10.76 -13.12
N THR A 9 -10.21 11.24 -13.36
CA THR A 9 -8.99 10.63 -12.82
C THR A 9 -8.95 10.70 -11.30
N ILE A 10 -9.29 11.86 -10.71
CA ILE A 10 -9.36 12.06 -9.26
C ILE A 10 -10.49 11.20 -8.66
N PHE A 11 -11.66 11.21 -9.27
CA PHE A 11 -12.78 10.37 -8.84
C PHE A 11 -12.41 8.88 -8.82
N PHE A 12 -11.81 8.36 -9.87
CA PHE A 12 -11.37 6.96 -9.91
C PHE A 12 -10.25 6.65 -8.92
N PHE A 13 -9.37 7.60 -8.62
CA PHE A 13 -8.42 7.43 -7.54
C PHE A 13 -9.13 7.08 -6.22
N PHE A 14 -10.16 7.83 -5.83
CA PHE A 14 -10.91 7.56 -4.59
C PHE A 14 -11.71 6.26 -4.66
N VAL A 15 -12.35 5.97 -5.77
CA VAL A 15 -13.10 4.72 -5.96
C VAL A 15 -12.18 3.51 -5.77
N TYR A 16 -11.02 3.50 -6.42
CA TYR A 16 -10.08 2.38 -6.32
C TYR A 16 -9.31 2.33 -5.01
N ALA A 17 -9.06 3.47 -4.39
CA ALA A 17 -8.49 3.51 -3.05
C ALA A 17 -9.45 2.92 -2.00
N PHE A 18 -10.75 3.18 -2.14
CA PHE A 18 -11.79 2.56 -1.31
C PHE A 18 -11.94 1.06 -1.58
N LEU A 19 -12.01 0.64 -2.85
CA LEU A 19 -12.08 -0.79 -3.21
C LEU A 19 -10.83 -1.55 -2.72
N GLY A 20 -9.66 -0.96 -2.83
CA GLY A 20 -8.42 -1.52 -2.29
C GLY A 20 -8.47 -1.68 -0.78
N TRP A 21 -9.01 -0.71 -0.05
CA TRP A 21 -9.25 -0.82 1.37
C TRP A 21 -10.21 -1.98 1.70
N CYS A 22 -11.31 -2.13 0.95
CA CYS A 22 -12.22 -3.26 1.12
C CYS A 22 -11.51 -4.61 0.95
N VAL A 23 -10.62 -4.73 -0.05
CA VAL A 23 -9.82 -5.94 -0.28
C VAL A 23 -8.89 -6.22 0.91
N GLU A 24 -8.20 -5.21 1.43
CA GLU A 24 -7.31 -5.37 2.59
C GLU A 24 -8.06 -5.79 3.85
N VAL A 25 -9.21 -5.19 4.12
CA VAL A 25 -10.05 -5.56 5.27
C VAL A 25 -10.61 -6.97 5.10
N ALA A 26 -11.06 -7.34 3.89
CA ALA A 26 -11.53 -8.69 3.61
C ALA A 26 -10.41 -9.73 3.76
N TYR A 27 -9.21 -9.43 3.28
CA TYR A 27 -8.03 -10.28 3.46
C TYR A 27 -7.69 -10.44 4.95
N ALA A 28 -7.70 -9.35 5.73
CA ALA A 28 -7.49 -9.42 7.18
C ALA A 28 -8.55 -10.28 7.85
N ALA A 29 -9.83 -10.07 7.54
CA ALA A 29 -10.94 -10.83 8.10
C ALA A 29 -10.80 -12.34 7.86
N ILE A 30 -10.35 -12.75 6.67
CA ILE A 30 -10.13 -14.17 6.34
C ILE A 30 -8.91 -14.74 7.07
N THR A 31 -7.82 -13.99 7.17
CA THR A 31 -6.53 -14.49 7.69
C THR A 31 -6.43 -14.41 9.20
N THR A 32 -6.94 -13.34 9.82
CA THR A 32 -6.86 -13.11 11.27
C THR A 32 -8.19 -13.35 12.00
N ARG A 33 -9.29 -13.53 11.27
CA ARG A 33 -10.67 -13.62 11.78
C ARG A 33 -11.13 -12.36 12.51
N GLU A 34 -10.50 -11.25 12.25
CA GLU A 34 -10.82 -9.94 12.84
C GLU A 34 -10.96 -8.89 11.73
N LEU A 35 -11.91 -7.97 11.90
CA LEU A 35 -12.07 -6.81 11.03
C LEU A 35 -11.06 -5.74 11.48
N VAL A 36 -9.91 -5.70 10.82
CA VAL A 36 -8.82 -4.75 11.14
C VAL A 36 -8.61 -3.82 9.95
N ASN A 37 -8.51 -2.52 10.22
CA ASN A 37 -8.04 -1.56 9.24
C ASN A 37 -6.53 -1.73 9.04
N ARG A 38 -6.11 -2.22 7.87
CA ARG A 38 -4.70 -2.44 7.51
C ARG A 38 -4.12 -1.29 6.68
N GLY A 39 -4.93 -0.30 6.35
CA GLY A 39 -4.47 0.88 5.61
C GLY A 39 -3.49 1.74 6.42
N PHE A 40 -2.71 2.56 5.73
CA PHE A 40 -1.90 3.62 6.34
C PHE A 40 -2.78 4.71 6.96
N LEU A 41 -3.94 4.96 6.36
CA LEU A 41 -4.92 5.96 6.78
C LEU A 41 -5.89 5.40 7.82
N ASN A 42 -6.46 6.28 8.65
CA ASN A 42 -7.50 5.89 9.61
C ASN A 42 -8.83 5.60 8.92
N GLY A 43 -9.13 6.32 7.84
CA GLY A 43 -10.34 6.15 7.05
C GLY A 43 -10.29 4.96 6.08
N PRO A 44 -11.41 4.67 5.40
CA PRO A 44 -11.58 3.53 4.51
C PRO A 44 -10.94 3.80 3.13
N ILE A 45 -9.68 4.19 3.10
CA ILE A 45 -8.95 4.55 1.88
C ILE A 45 -7.54 3.94 1.91
N CYS A 46 -7.17 3.24 0.86
CA CYS A 46 -5.83 2.69 0.66
C CYS A 46 -5.18 3.35 -0.57
N PRO A 47 -4.38 4.45 -0.41
CA PRO A 47 -3.92 5.30 -1.51
C PRO A 47 -3.11 4.57 -2.57
N ILE A 48 -2.36 3.54 -2.20
CA ILE A 48 -1.51 2.79 -3.12
C ILE A 48 -2.34 2.12 -4.24
N TYR A 49 -3.56 1.66 -3.93
CA TYR A 49 -4.48 1.10 -4.92
C TYR A 49 -5.03 2.17 -5.86
N GLY A 50 -5.38 3.33 -5.31
CA GLY A 50 -5.79 4.49 -6.11
C GLY A 50 -4.70 4.95 -7.06
N CYS A 51 -3.47 5.12 -6.57
CA CYS A 51 -2.31 5.48 -7.38
C CYS A 51 -2.05 4.43 -8.48
N GLY A 52 -2.01 3.15 -8.13
CA GLY A 52 -1.78 2.07 -9.07
C GLY A 52 -2.80 2.06 -10.21
N MET A 53 -4.10 2.14 -9.88
CA MET A 53 -5.16 2.18 -10.89
C MET A 53 -5.14 3.44 -11.73
N THR A 54 -4.89 4.60 -11.15
CA THR A 54 -4.79 5.86 -11.89
C THR A 54 -3.67 5.80 -12.93
N VAL A 55 -2.50 5.28 -12.55
CA VAL A 55 -1.38 5.10 -13.49
C VAL A 55 -1.73 4.05 -14.56
N MET A 56 -2.35 2.93 -14.16
CA MET A 56 -2.78 1.90 -15.12
C MET A 56 -3.79 2.45 -16.13
N ILE A 57 -4.79 3.19 -15.70
CA ILE A 57 -5.78 3.81 -16.60
C ILE A 57 -5.10 4.80 -17.55
N ALA A 58 -4.19 5.62 -17.05
CA ALA A 58 -3.48 6.61 -17.86
C ALA A 58 -2.57 5.98 -18.93
N VAL A 59 -1.89 4.88 -18.59
CA VAL A 59 -0.91 4.22 -19.47
C VAL A 59 -1.55 3.15 -20.35
N LEU A 60 -2.39 2.29 -19.77
CA LEU A 60 -2.93 1.11 -20.44
C LEU A 60 -4.36 1.29 -20.94
N GLY A 61 -5.10 2.31 -20.46
CA GLY A 61 -6.53 2.47 -20.74
C GLY A 61 -6.87 2.44 -22.22
N ARG A 62 -6.05 3.11 -23.08
CA ARG A 62 -6.25 3.11 -24.54
C ARG A 62 -6.19 1.71 -25.17
N PHE A 63 -5.48 0.77 -24.54
CA PHE A 63 -5.25 -0.58 -25.07
C PHE A 63 -6.21 -1.60 -24.50
N THR A 64 -6.75 -1.36 -23.30
CA THR A 64 -7.54 -2.34 -22.55
C THR A 64 -9.02 -2.00 -22.48
N MET A 65 -9.44 -0.82 -22.98
CA MET A 65 -10.85 -0.45 -23.04
C MET A 65 -11.59 -1.23 -24.15
N PRO A 66 -12.91 -1.46 -24.01
CA PRO A 66 -13.71 -2.15 -25.03
C PRO A 66 -13.73 -1.45 -26.40
N SER A 67 -13.34 -0.19 -26.45
CA SER A 67 -13.18 0.60 -27.69
C SER A 67 -11.83 0.46 -28.36
N SER A 68 -10.91 -0.37 -27.83
CA SER A 68 -9.63 -0.62 -28.45
C SER A 68 -9.79 -1.50 -29.69
N ASP A 69 -8.99 -1.22 -30.73
CA ASP A 69 -8.94 -2.04 -31.96
C ASP A 69 -8.20 -3.39 -31.76
N MET A 70 -7.77 -3.66 -30.55
CA MET A 70 -7.01 -4.86 -30.19
C MET A 70 -7.93 -6.05 -29.97
N ALA A 71 -7.45 -7.25 -30.32
CA ALA A 71 -8.15 -8.48 -30.00
C ALA A 71 -8.21 -8.67 -28.46
N TRP A 72 -9.28 -9.32 -27.97
CA TRP A 72 -9.52 -9.49 -26.54
C TRP A 72 -8.32 -10.11 -25.77
N TYR A 73 -7.62 -11.09 -26.37
CA TYR A 73 -6.45 -11.72 -25.76
C TYR A 73 -5.24 -10.77 -25.66
N GLN A 74 -5.11 -9.84 -26.61
CA GLN A 74 -4.07 -8.79 -26.57
C GLN A 74 -4.35 -7.83 -25.42
N ASN A 75 -5.61 -7.43 -25.21
CA ASN A 75 -6.02 -6.60 -24.08
C ASN A 75 -5.68 -7.28 -22.76
N VAL A 76 -5.94 -8.60 -22.63
CA VAL A 76 -5.58 -9.38 -21.45
C VAL A 76 -4.07 -9.42 -21.22
N LEU A 77 -3.28 -9.66 -22.28
CA LEU A 77 -1.81 -9.69 -22.17
C LEU A 77 -1.24 -8.31 -21.78
N VAL A 78 -1.74 -7.24 -22.39
CA VAL A 78 -1.32 -5.86 -22.04
C VAL A 78 -1.72 -5.53 -20.60
N ALA A 79 -2.93 -5.88 -20.16
CA ALA A 79 -3.36 -5.68 -18.80
C ALA A 79 -2.52 -6.49 -17.80
N PHE A 80 -2.16 -7.73 -18.15
CA PHE A 80 -1.35 -8.58 -17.28
C PHE A 80 0.08 -8.07 -17.15
N PHE A 81 0.82 -7.97 -18.25
CA PHE A 81 2.23 -7.61 -18.19
C PHE A 81 2.43 -6.13 -17.86
N GLY A 82 1.66 -5.24 -18.47
CA GLY A 82 1.72 -3.80 -18.20
C GLY A 82 1.27 -3.48 -16.77
N GLY A 83 0.17 -4.10 -16.33
CA GLY A 83 -0.33 -3.97 -14.97
C GLY A 83 0.66 -4.51 -13.94
N MET A 84 1.25 -5.69 -14.18
CA MET A 84 2.28 -6.29 -13.33
C MET A 84 3.47 -5.33 -13.13
N VAL A 85 3.98 -4.74 -14.21
CA VAL A 85 5.10 -3.79 -14.14
C VAL A 85 4.70 -2.53 -13.38
N ILE A 86 3.56 -1.92 -13.72
CA ILE A 86 3.10 -0.68 -13.09
C ILE A 86 2.86 -0.89 -11.60
N THR A 87 2.13 -1.93 -11.21
CA THR A 87 1.81 -2.18 -9.80
C THR A 87 3.06 -2.53 -8.99
N THR A 88 4.00 -3.31 -9.56
CA THR A 88 5.28 -3.61 -8.90
C THR A 88 6.11 -2.34 -8.69
N LEU A 89 6.14 -1.43 -9.65
CA LEU A 89 6.83 -0.14 -9.49
C LEU A 89 6.15 0.74 -8.44
N VAL A 90 4.82 0.82 -8.43
CA VAL A 90 4.05 1.58 -7.43
C VAL A 90 4.28 1.00 -6.04
N GLU A 91 4.30 -0.33 -5.90
CA GLU A 91 4.57 -1.02 -4.65
C GLU A 91 6.01 -0.77 -4.16
N LEU A 92 6.99 -0.83 -5.05
CA LEU A 92 8.40 -0.55 -4.73
C LEU A 92 8.58 0.91 -4.26
N VAL A 93 8.07 1.85 -5.04
CA VAL A 93 8.21 3.30 -4.75
C VAL A 93 7.45 3.65 -3.47
N GLY A 94 6.20 3.21 -3.35
CA GLY A 94 5.36 3.46 -2.17
C GLY A 94 5.97 2.85 -0.90
N GLY A 95 6.41 1.60 -0.95
CA GLY A 95 7.06 0.93 0.17
C GLY A 95 8.37 1.60 0.59
N TYR A 96 9.19 2.00 -0.38
CA TYR A 96 10.44 2.71 -0.12
C TYR A 96 10.20 4.10 0.51
N ILE A 97 9.23 4.88 0.00
CA ILE A 97 8.88 6.20 0.54
C ILE A 97 8.40 6.07 1.99
N LEU A 98 7.44 5.16 2.24
CA LEU A 98 6.91 4.93 3.59
C LEU A 98 8.01 4.49 4.55
N TYR A 99 8.87 3.58 4.13
CA TYR A 99 10.00 3.14 4.93
C TYR A 99 10.98 4.28 5.24
N LYS A 100 11.30 5.12 4.26
CA LYS A 100 12.21 6.25 4.45
C LYS A 100 11.63 7.32 5.37
N MET A 101 10.32 7.54 5.31
CA MET A 101 9.63 8.56 6.13
C MET A 101 9.39 8.09 7.57
N PHE A 102 9.00 6.83 7.76
CA PHE A 102 8.52 6.35 9.05
C PHE A 102 9.40 5.25 9.67
N HIS A 103 10.45 4.79 8.98
CA HIS A 103 11.33 3.68 9.39
C HIS A 103 10.59 2.39 9.73
N THR A 104 9.38 2.22 9.19
CA THR A 104 8.49 1.08 9.41
C THR A 104 8.03 0.52 8.08
N ARG A 105 7.92 -0.81 7.97
CA ARG A 105 7.39 -1.49 6.79
C ARG A 105 5.93 -1.82 7.01
N TRP A 106 5.06 -1.42 6.09
CA TRP A 106 3.64 -1.80 6.08
C TRP A 106 3.44 -3.21 5.55
N TRP A 107 4.36 -3.68 4.70
CA TRP A 107 4.48 -5.07 4.26
C TRP A 107 5.94 -5.44 4.17
N ASP A 108 6.25 -6.74 4.31
CA ASP A 108 7.63 -7.24 4.24
C ASP A 108 7.66 -8.59 3.53
N TYR A 109 8.30 -8.60 2.36
CA TYR A 109 8.49 -9.80 1.54
C TYR A 109 9.89 -10.41 1.70
N SER A 110 10.64 -10.05 2.73
CA SER A 110 12.02 -10.54 2.94
C SER A 110 12.10 -12.08 3.04
N MET A 111 11.01 -12.72 3.49
CA MET A 111 10.91 -14.19 3.58
C MET A 111 10.72 -14.87 2.22
N TYR A 112 10.39 -14.13 1.15
CA TYR A 112 10.17 -14.70 -0.18
C TYR A 112 11.43 -14.65 -1.02
N ARG A 113 11.63 -15.70 -1.86
CA ARG A 113 12.79 -15.75 -2.77
C ARG A 113 12.72 -14.65 -3.82
N PHE A 114 13.88 -14.15 -4.21
CA PHE A 114 14.03 -13.07 -5.20
C PHE A 114 13.33 -11.75 -4.83
N ASN A 115 13.14 -11.50 -3.52
CA ASN A 115 12.65 -10.18 -3.11
C ASN A 115 13.72 -9.09 -3.34
N LEU A 116 13.27 -7.88 -3.60
CA LEU A 116 14.11 -6.70 -3.70
C LEU A 116 13.93 -5.84 -2.44
N GLY A 117 14.88 -5.98 -1.52
CA GLY A 117 14.87 -5.24 -0.25
C GLY A 117 13.64 -5.48 0.62
N GLY A 118 12.87 -6.58 0.40
CA GLY A 118 11.63 -6.88 1.10
C GLY A 118 10.43 -6.06 0.62
N PHE A 119 10.59 -5.15 -0.35
CA PHE A 119 9.49 -4.30 -0.84
C PHE A 119 8.65 -4.97 -1.91
N ILE A 120 9.27 -5.74 -2.80
CA ILE A 120 8.62 -6.47 -3.89
C ILE A 120 9.18 -7.88 -4.02
N CYS A 121 8.39 -8.81 -4.57
CA CYS A 121 8.88 -10.12 -4.98
C CYS A 121 8.07 -10.67 -6.17
N PRO A 122 8.66 -11.55 -7.02
CA PRO A 122 8.03 -12.06 -8.24
C PRO A 122 6.67 -12.73 -8.01
N ARG A 123 6.50 -13.42 -6.89
CA ARG A 123 5.25 -14.09 -6.54
C ARG A 123 4.09 -13.10 -6.46
N PHE A 124 4.26 -11.98 -5.74
CA PHE A 124 3.22 -10.97 -5.59
C PHE A 124 3.10 -10.11 -6.85
N SER A 125 4.19 -9.84 -7.58
CA SER A 125 4.12 -9.18 -8.89
C SER A 125 3.23 -9.95 -9.87
N LEU A 126 3.31 -11.28 -9.93
CA LEU A 126 2.43 -12.11 -10.75
C LEU A 126 0.97 -12.03 -10.30
N LEU A 127 0.70 -12.04 -8.97
CA LEU A 127 -0.65 -11.85 -8.44
C LEU A 127 -1.22 -10.48 -8.79
N TRP A 128 -0.40 -9.43 -8.71
CA TRP A 128 -0.79 -8.10 -9.16
C TRP A 128 -1.08 -8.03 -10.66
N GLY A 129 -0.33 -8.79 -11.48
CA GLY A 129 -0.64 -8.94 -12.90
C GLY A 129 -2.03 -9.52 -13.14
N LEU A 130 -2.40 -10.60 -12.41
CA LEU A 130 -3.74 -11.19 -12.48
C LEU A 130 -4.82 -10.21 -11.98
N GLY A 131 -4.57 -9.53 -10.85
CA GLY A 131 -5.44 -8.49 -10.34
C GLY A 131 -5.65 -7.35 -11.34
N SER A 132 -4.60 -6.95 -12.06
CA SER A 132 -4.67 -5.93 -13.09
C SER A 132 -5.56 -6.33 -14.28
N VAL A 133 -5.54 -7.60 -14.69
CA VAL A 133 -6.48 -8.10 -15.71
C VAL A 133 -7.92 -7.95 -15.22
N LEU A 134 -8.22 -8.43 -14.00
CA LEU A 134 -9.56 -8.30 -13.42
C LEU A 134 -10.00 -6.83 -13.36
N LEU A 135 -9.13 -5.96 -12.86
CA LEU A 135 -9.43 -4.54 -12.71
C LEU A 135 -9.62 -3.82 -14.04
N MET A 136 -8.72 -4.00 -15.01
CA MET A 136 -8.74 -3.26 -16.27
C MET A 136 -9.74 -3.79 -17.27
N VAL A 137 -9.94 -5.12 -17.32
CA VAL A 137 -10.79 -5.75 -18.35
C VAL A 137 -12.25 -5.91 -17.86
N VAL A 138 -12.45 -6.03 -16.55
CA VAL A 138 -13.79 -6.26 -16.00
C VAL A 138 -14.28 -5.10 -15.15
N VAL A 139 -13.58 -4.78 -14.07
CA VAL A 139 -14.07 -3.81 -13.06
C VAL A 139 -14.11 -2.39 -13.62
N HIS A 140 -13.05 -1.94 -14.26
CA HIS A 140 -12.98 -0.56 -14.78
C HIS A 140 -14.01 -0.27 -15.88
N PRO A 141 -14.27 -1.13 -16.87
CA PRO A 141 -15.35 -0.93 -17.83
C PRO A 141 -16.76 -0.91 -17.20
N LEU A 142 -16.97 -1.71 -16.14
CA LEU A 142 -18.24 -1.69 -15.40
C LEU A 142 -18.45 -0.38 -14.64
N LEU A 143 -17.40 0.21 -14.08
CA LEU A 143 -17.47 1.46 -13.33
C LEU A 143 -17.42 2.70 -14.23
N SER A 144 -16.70 2.66 -15.33
CA SER A 144 -16.53 3.80 -16.23
C SER A 144 -17.82 4.16 -16.98
N LYS A 145 -18.65 3.18 -17.33
CA LYS A 145 -19.94 3.42 -18.00
C LYS A 145 -20.90 4.27 -17.16
N PRO A 146 -21.25 3.90 -15.90
CA PRO A 146 -22.11 4.72 -15.08
C PRO A 146 -21.45 6.04 -14.64
N SER A 147 -20.14 6.07 -14.44
CA SER A 147 -19.47 7.32 -14.06
C SER A 147 -19.52 8.40 -15.15
N ALA A 148 -19.56 8.00 -16.42
CA ALA A 148 -19.71 8.94 -17.54
C ALA A 148 -21.05 9.69 -17.52
N ALA A 149 -22.07 9.18 -16.83
CA ALA A 149 -23.39 9.83 -16.67
C ALA A 149 -23.40 10.83 -15.49
N ILE A 150 -22.34 10.92 -14.68
CA ILE A 150 -22.27 11.84 -13.54
C ILE A 150 -22.12 13.28 -14.07
N PRO A 151 -23.02 14.23 -13.70
CA PRO A 151 -22.86 15.62 -14.06
C PRO A 151 -21.55 16.20 -13.54
N THR A 152 -20.88 17.02 -14.35
CA THR A 152 -19.56 17.60 -14.00
C THR A 152 -19.58 18.34 -12.66
N LEU A 153 -20.66 19.04 -12.33
CA LEU A 153 -20.80 19.76 -11.05
C LEU A 153 -20.80 18.79 -9.86
N VAL A 154 -21.50 17.67 -9.99
CA VAL A 154 -21.54 16.63 -8.94
C VAL A 154 -20.14 16.01 -8.78
N LEU A 155 -19.46 15.75 -9.88
CA LEU A 155 -18.10 15.21 -9.86
C LEU A 155 -17.11 16.15 -9.15
N ILE A 156 -17.19 17.45 -9.42
CA ILE A 156 -16.39 18.48 -8.72
C ILE A 156 -16.64 18.42 -7.21
N TRP A 157 -17.89 18.39 -6.77
CA TRP A 157 -18.19 18.33 -5.34
C TRP A 157 -17.72 17.05 -4.69
N LEU A 158 -17.85 15.91 -5.36
CA LEU A 158 -17.33 14.63 -4.87
C LEU A 158 -15.81 14.68 -4.71
N ASP A 159 -15.09 15.19 -5.70
CA ASP A 159 -13.63 15.29 -5.67
C ASP A 159 -13.14 16.26 -4.58
N VAL A 160 -13.84 17.39 -4.39
CA VAL A 160 -13.50 18.36 -3.33
C VAL A 160 -13.75 17.77 -1.94
N ILE A 161 -14.89 17.12 -1.73
CA ILE A 161 -15.24 16.52 -0.43
C ILE A 161 -14.26 15.36 -0.11
N PHE A 162 -14.11 14.41 -1.03
CA PHE A 162 -13.19 13.28 -0.79
C PHE A 162 -11.74 13.71 -0.69
N GLY A 163 -11.32 14.70 -1.49
CA GLY A 163 -9.99 15.30 -1.42
C GLY A 163 -9.74 15.97 -0.07
N GLY A 164 -10.69 16.74 0.43
CA GLY A 164 -10.61 17.37 1.75
C GLY A 164 -10.52 16.36 2.89
N LEU A 165 -11.40 15.36 2.89
CA LEU A 165 -11.37 14.27 3.88
C LEU A 165 -10.07 13.47 3.83
N PHE A 166 -9.61 13.15 2.62
CA PHE A 166 -8.34 12.45 2.41
C PHE A 166 -7.14 13.23 2.95
N LEU A 167 -7.05 14.53 2.65
CA LEU A 167 -5.95 15.37 3.14
C LEU A 167 -5.97 15.50 4.66
N ALA A 168 -7.15 15.68 5.27
CA ALA A 168 -7.28 15.74 6.72
C ALA A 168 -6.82 14.42 7.37
N ASP A 169 -7.27 13.28 6.87
CA ASP A 169 -6.88 11.97 7.38
C ASP A 169 -5.40 11.68 7.12
N LEU A 170 -4.86 12.05 5.97
CA LEU A 170 -3.45 11.90 5.64
C LEU A 170 -2.55 12.65 6.64
N ILE A 171 -2.91 13.89 7.00
CA ILE A 171 -2.18 14.69 7.99
C ILE A 171 -2.24 14.02 9.36
N VAL A 172 -3.42 13.62 9.82
CA VAL A 172 -3.60 12.97 11.12
C VAL A 172 -2.83 11.65 11.18
N SER A 173 -2.97 10.80 10.17
CA SER A 173 -2.28 9.50 10.09
C SER A 173 -0.76 9.65 10.02
N ALA A 174 -0.26 10.65 9.30
CA ALA A 174 1.17 10.95 9.25
C ALA A 174 1.72 11.40 10.60
N ILE A 175 1.01 12.27 11.33
CA ILE A 175 1.40 12.70 12.68
C ILE A 175 1.43 11.50 13.63
N GLN A 176 0.42 10.64 13.59
CA GLN A 176 0.36 9.42 14.41
C GLN A 176 1.50 8.46 14.09
N ALA A 177 1.81 8.24 12.80
CA ALA A 177 2.90 7.37 12.37
C ALA A 177 4.27 7.87 12.84
N VAL A 178 4.53 9.18 12.78
CA VAL A 178 5.76 9.79 13.30
C VAL A 178 5.82 9.64 14.83
N GLY A 179 4.72 9.87 15.53
CA GLY A 179 4.64 9.68 16.98
C GLY A 179 4.94 8.23 17.39
N PHE A 180 4.35 7.27 16.73
CA PHE A 180 4.57 5.84 16.96
C PHE A 180 6.01 5.41 16.67
N SER A 181 6.60 5.87 15.57
CA SER A 181 8.00 5.60 15.23
C SER A 181 8.97 6.12 16.29
N LYS A 182 8.73 7.31 16.84
CA LYS A 182 9.54 7.86 17.95
C LYS A 182 9.42 7.04 19.24
N GLN A 183 8.21 6.56 19.56
CA GLN A 183 8.01 5.71 20.74
C GLN A 183 8.72 4.36 20.59
N LEU A 184 8.67 3.73 19.42
CA LEU A 184 9.41 2.49 19.14
C LEU A 184 10.92 2.68 19.28
N ALA A 185 11.48 3.77 18.72
CA ALA A 185 12.90 4.09 18.85
C ALA A 185 13.32 4.22 20.34
N ARG A 186 12.49 4.89 21.15
CA ARG A 186 12.72 5.03 22.59
C ARG A 186 12.68 3.70 23.35
N ILE A 187 11.75 2.82 22.97
CA ILE A 187 11.67 1.46 23.56
C ILE A 187 12.92 0.65 23.20
N ASP A 188 13.39 0.74 21.95
CA ASP A 188 14.60 0.05 21.52
C ASP A 188 15.87 0.56 22.23
N GLU A 189 15.98 1.86 22.48
CA GLU A 189 17.06 2.43 23.30
C GLU A 189 17.01 1.90 24.74
N LEU A 190 15.85 1.89 25.37
CA LEU A 190 15.67 1.35 26.72
C LEU A 190 16.01 -0.15 26.77
N ARG A 191 15.57 -0.92 25.79
CA ARG A 191 15.89 -2.34 25.68
C ARG A 191 17.39 -2.58 25.54
N LYS A 192 18.11 -1.80 24.73
CA LYS A 192 19.56 -1.87 24.60
C LYS A 192 20.26 -1.54 25.91
N ALA A 193 19.83 -0.46 26.61
CA ALA A 193 20.38 -0.09 27.90
C ALA A 193 20.18 -1.18 28.96
N MET A 194 18.97 -1.77 29.04
CA MET A 194 18.68 -2.88 29.95
C MET A 194 19.56 -4.11 29.64
N ARG A 195 19.76 -4.43 28.36
CA ARG A 195 20.61 -5.54 27.95
C ARG A 195 22.08 -5.32 28.35
N THR A 196 22.61 -4.12 28.11
CA THR A 196 23.98 -3.77 28.55
C THR A 196 24.16 -3.87 30.06
N THR A 197 23.14 -3.42 30.84
CA THR A 197 23.17 -3.55 32.30
C THR A 197 23.09 -5.00 32.74
N SER A 198 22.25 -5.81 32.11
CA SER A 198 22.12 -7.24 32.39
C SER A 198 23.42 -8.00 32.09
N ASP A 199 24.06 -7.69 30.95
CA ASP A 199 25.32 -8.33 30.56
C ASP A 199 26.42 -7.96 31.54
N ALA A 200 26.53 -6.69 32.00
CA ALA A 200 27.50 -6.25 33.03
C ALA A 200 27.25 -6.94 34.36
N LEU A 201 25.98 -7.09 34.81
CA LEU A 201 25.63 -7.82 36.03
C LEU A 201 26.03 -9.30 35.93
N THR A 202 25.79 -9.92 34.79
CA THR A 202 26.16 -11.33 34.54
C THR A 202 27.66 -11.53 34.63
N GLU A 203 28.46 -10.60 34.08
CA GLU A 203 29.92 -10.61 34.15
C GLU A 203 30.42 -10.49 35.61
N VAL A 204 29.86 -9.55 36.37
CA VAL A 204 30.21 -9.36 37.79
C VAL A 204 29.86 -10.59 38.63
N ILE A 205 28.70 -11.18 38.42
CA ILE A 205 28.27 -12.39 39.14
C ILE A 205 29.16 -13.59 38.73
N GLY A 206 29.43 -13.75 37.44
CA GLY A 206 30.28 -14.82 36.93
C GLY A 206 31.71 -14.78 37.49
N THR A 207 32.31 -13.57 37.55
CA THR A 207 33.62 -13.34 38.12
C THR A 207 33.65 -13.61 39.65
N SER A 208 32.61 -13.13 40.34
CA SER A 208 32.49 -13.35 41.80
C SER A 208 32.27 -14.83 42.15
N ALA A 209 31.45 -15.55 41.39
CA ALA A 209 31.22 -16.99 41.57
C ALA A 209 32.52 -17.80 41.28
N CYS A 210 33.30 -17.42 40.24
CA CYS A 210 34.57 -18.09 39.94
C CYS A 210 35.60 -17.93 41.07
N LEU A 211 35.67 -16.77 41.72
CA LEU A 211 36.55 -16.52 42.85
C LEU A 211 36.15 -17.34 44.10
N LEU A 212 34.89 -17.62 44.30
CA LEU A 212 34.39 -18.44 45.43
C LEU A 212 34.67 -19.94 45.23
N TYR A 213 34.80 -20.42 43.99
CA TYR A 213 35.09 -21.82 43.69
C TYR A 213 36.60 -22.14 43.59
N THR A 214 37.48 -21.12 43.56
CA THR A 214 38.94 -21.29 43.48
C THR A 214 39.67 -21.04 44.79
N SER A 215 38.95 -20.73 45.85
CA SER A 215 39.47 -20.64 47.24
C SER A 215 39.11 -21.91 48.06
#